data_e229273cf6610f7276f60e8ea7f5bcbc
#
_entry.id   e229273cf6610f7276f60e8ea7f5bcbc
#
_cell.length_a   1.000
_cell.length_b   1.000
_cell.length_c   1.000
_cell.angle_alpha   90.00
_cell.angle_beta   90.00
_cell.angle_gamma   90.00
#
_symmetry.space_group_name_H-M   'P 1'
#
loop_
_entity.id
_entity.type
_entity.pdbx_description
1 polymer ?
#
loop_
_entity_poly.entity_id
_entity_poly.type
_entity_poly.pdbx_seq_one_letter_code
_entity_poly.pdbx_strand_id
1 'polypeptide(L)'
;MKKLIFVLLLALGAGAAQGQVKFETKSTDAVREMAIKSGKLVFIDLYASWCPPCRMMEREVFSRKDVGDFMQQRFVAAKYNTDKPTGKELMKRYGSGAIPLYLIFDTQGELLGRIQGASAPKEFMESVQKIIDGSKRR
;
A
#
# COMPACT_ATOMS: atom_id res chain seq x y z
N MET A 1 19.96 -31.37 47.09
CA MET A 1 20.04 -31.41 45.59
C MET A 1 18.99 -30.46 45.04
N LYS A 2 19.41 -29.34 44.53
CA LYS A 2 18.50 -28.37 43.89
C LYS A 2 18.37 -28.74 42.41
N LYS A 3 17.17 -29.19 42.01
CA LYS A 3 16.84 -29.40 40.60
C LYS A 3 16.58 -28.03 39.97
N LEU A 4 17.50 -27.57 39.13
CA LEU A 4 17.30 -26.42 38.24
C LEU A 4 16.29 -26.82 37.16
N ILE A 5 15.04 -26.35 37.30
CA ILE A 5 14.05 -26.42 36.23
C ILE A 5 14.36 -25.30 35.26
N PHE A 6 15.00 -25.65 34.15
CA PHE A 6 15.09 -24.75 33.00
C PHE A 6 13.69 -24.60 32.38
N VAL A 7 13.02 -23.51 32.73
CA VAL A 7 11.83 -23.10 32.02
C VAL A 7 12.28 -22.53 30.70
N LEU A 8 12.20 -23.35 29.67
CA LEU A 8 12.37 -22.92 28.28
C LEU A 8 11.18 -22.04 27.90
N LEU A 9 11.33 -20.74 28.03
CA LEU A 9 10.40 -19.76 27.47
C LEU A 9 10.46 -19.88 25.96
N LEU A 10 9.56 -20.67 25.38
CA LEU A 10 9.23 -20.57 23.97
C LEU A 10 8.62 -19.18 23.75
N ALA A 11 9.41 -18.24 23.31
CA ALA A 11 8.91 -17.03 22.67
C ALA A 11 8.20 -17.48 21.39
N LEU A 12 6.88 -17.69 21.48
CA LEU A 12 6.04 -17.69 20.28
C LEU A 12 6.18 -16.28 19.69
N GLY A 13 7.12 -16.12 18.78
CA GLY A 13 7.10 -15.03 17.85
C GLY A 13 5.81 -15.14 17.08
N ALA A 14 4.83 -14.29 17.40
CA ALA A 14 3.70 -14.04 16.54
C ALA A 14 4.27 -13.44 15.24
N GLY A 15 4.63 -14.32 14.32
CA GLY A 15 4.92 -13.93 12.95
C GLY A 15 3.68 -13.24 12.44
N ALA A 16 3.74 -11.91 12.29
CA ALA A 16 2.70 -11.17 11.59
C ALA A 16 2.45 -11.92 10.28
N ALA A 17 1.21 -12.35 10.06
CA ALA A 17 0.82 -13.03 8.83
C ALA A 17 1.11 -12.09 7.66
N GLN A 18 2.27 -12.28 7.04
CA GLN A 18 2.71 -11.53 5.88
C GLN A 18 2.06 -12.19 4.68
N GLY A 19 0.97 -11.58 4.23
CA GLY A 19 0.20 -12.05 3.10
C GLY A 19 -0.04 -10.90 2.13
N GLN A 20 -1.26 -10.76 1.69
CA GLN A 20 -1.75 -9.72 0.80
C GLN A 20 -1.41 -8.29 1.26
N VAL A 21 -1.50 -7.34 0.34
CA VAL A 21 -1.38 -5.91 0.65
C VAL A 21 -2.45 -5.51 1.64
N LYS A 22 -2.02 -4.89 2.75
CA LYS A 22 -2.93 -4.33 3.75
C LYS A 22 -3.27 -2.88 3.39
N PHE A 23 -4.55 -2.63 3.12
CA PHE A 23 -5.04 -1.29 2.83
C PHE A 23 -5.74 -0.68 4.02
N GLU A 24 -5.31 0.52 4.40
CA GLU A 24 -6.01 1.36 5.36
C GLU A 24 -7.19 2.08 4.69
N THR A 25 -8.22 2.36 5.48
CA THR A 25 -9.39 3.14 5.05
C THR A 25 -9.61 4.38 5.93
N LYS A 26 -8.62 4.71 6.74
CA LYS A 26 -8.60 5.89 7.59
C LYS A 26 -8.49 7.18 6.75
N SER A 27 -8.63 8.33 7.39
CA SER A 27 -8.41 9.61 6.72
C SER A 27 -7.01 9.72 6.12
N THR A 28 -6.86 10.51 5.09
CA THR A 28 -5.55 10.75 4.45
C THR A 28 -4.52 11.29 5.43
N ASP A 29 -4.92 12.13 6.39
CA ASP A 29 -4.05 12.65 7.43
C ASP A 29 -3.55 11.54 8.37
N ALA A 30 -4.45 10.65 8.80
CA ALA A 30 -4.07 9.50 9.63
C ALA A 30 -3.11 8.56 8.90
N VAL A 31 -3.33 8.30 7.62
CA VAL A 31 -2.43 7.48 6.78
C VAL A 31 -1.06 8.14 6.67
N ARG A 32 -1.01 9.44 6.44
CA ARG A 32 0.26 10.20 6.40
C ARG A 32 1.01 10.13 7.73
N GLU A 33 0.33 10.29 8.86
CA GLU A 33 0.94 10.16 10.18
C GLU A 33 1.52 8.76 10.42
N MET A 34 0.81 7.71 10.00
CA MET A 34 1.32 6.34 10.05
C MET A 34 2.59 6.17 9.23
N ALA A 35 2.64 6.77 8.04
CA ALA A 35 3.81 6.75 7.16
C ALA A 35 5.01 7.49 7.79
N ILE A 36 4.79 8.66 8.37
CA ILE A 36 5.83 9.43 9.10
C ILE A 36 6.41 8.59 10.25
N LYS A 37 5.55 8.00 11.08
CA LYS A 37 5.97 7.19 12.24
C LYS A 37 6.75 5.93 11.85
N SER A 38 6.42 5.33 10.72
CA SER A 38 7.06 4.09 10.24
C SER A 38 8.23 4.33 9.28
N GLY A 39 8.49 5.58 8.89
CA GLY A 39 9.53 5.93 7.91
C GLY A 39 9.23 5.41 6.51
N LYS A 40 7.95 5.32 6.14
CA LYS A 40 7.48 4.78 4.85
C LYS A 40 6.87 5.87 3.97
N LEU A 41 6.74 5.56 2.69
CA LEU A 41 5.97 6.36 1.74
C LEU A 41 4.47 6.05 1.86
N VAL A 42 3.63 6.81 1.19
CA VAL A 42 2.18 6.59 1.11
C VAL A 42 1.82 6.08 -0.28
N PHE A 43 1.05 5.00 -0.33
CA PHE A 43 0.46 4.45 -1.56
C PHE A 43 -1.06 4.55 -1.45
N ILE A 44 -1.71 5.14 -2.45
CA ILE A 44 -3.16 5.27 -2.49
C ILE A 44 -3.72 4.57 -3.72
N ASP A 45 -4.66 3.65 -3.51
CA ASP A 45 -5.47 3.01 -4.54
C ASP A 45 -6.81 3.72 -4.67
N LEU A 46 -7.05 4.36 -5.81
CA LEU A 46 -8.33 4.93 -6.19
C LEU A 46 -9.10 3.93 -7.04
N TYR A 47 -10.22 3.46 -6.52
CA TYR A 47 -11.02 2.39 -7.10
C TYR A 47 -12.52 2.71 -7.06
N ALA A 48 -13.32 1.86 -7.70
CA ALA A 48 -14.77 1.79 -7.49
C ALA A 48 -15.22 0.34 -7.41
N SER A 49 -16.32 0.08 -6.71
CA SER A 49 -16.86 -1.28 -6.52
C SER A 49 -17.30 -1.95 -7.82
N TRP A 50 -17.75 -1.16 -8.79
CA TRP A 50 -18.22 -1.61 -10.12
C TRP A 50 -17.09 -1.78 -11.15
N CYS A 51 -15.87 -1.50 -10.82
CA CYS A 51 -14.73 -1.44 -11.74
C CYS A 51 -14.10 -2.84 -11.90
N PRO A 52 -14.25 -3.52 -13.04
CA PRO A 52 -13.68 -4.85 -13.26
C PRO A 52 -12.15 -4.93 -13.13
N PRO A 53 -11.36 -4.02 -13.75
CA PRO A 53 -9.91 -4.05 -13.58
C PRO A 53 -9.45 -3.77 -12.14
N CYS A 54 -10.20 -2.97 -11.36
CA CYS A 54 -9.91 -2.78 -9.93
C CYS A 54 -10.07 -4.08 -9.15
N ARG A 55 -11.14 -4.83 -9.39
CA ARG A 55 -11.39 -6.14 -8.75
C ARG A 55 -10.36 -7.19 -9.17
N MET A 56 -9.93 -7.15 -10.42
CA MET A 56 -8.86 -8.05 -10.89
C MET A 56 -7.55 -7.78 -10.13
N MET A 57 -7.18 -6.53 -9.95
CA MET A 57 -6.00 -6.17 -9.15
C MET A 57 -6.09 -6.68 -7.71
N GLU A 58 -7.25 -6.56 -7.06
CA GLU A 58 -7.47 -7.11 -5.71
C GLU A 58 -7.28 -8.63 -5.65
N ARG A 59 -7.86 -9.36 -6.60
CA ARG A 59 -7.83 -10.83 -6.59
C ARG A 59 -6.48 -11.40 -7.02
N GLU A 60 -5.81 -10.80 -7.99
CA GLU A 60 -4.69 -11.43 -8.70
C GLU A 60 -3.34 -10.78 -8.42
N VAL A 61 -3.34 -9.54 -7.93
CA VAL A 61 -2.11 -8.80 -7.64
C VAL A 61 -1.95 -8.52 -6.14
N PHE A 62 -2.89 -7.80 -5.55
CA PHE A 62 -2.79 -7.38 -4.14
C PHE A 62 -3.00 -8.52 -3.14
N SER A 63 -3.58 -9.62 -3.55
CA SER A 63 -3.73 -10.83 -2.74
C SER A 63 -2.43 -11.65 -2.62
N ARG A 64 -1.43 -11.38 -3.45
CA ARG A 64 -0.19 -12.16 -3.49
C ARG A 64 0.74 -11.78 -2.33
N LYS A 65 1.36 -12.81 -1.76
CA LYS A 65 2.34 -12.62 -0.67
C LYS A 65 3.55 -11.79 -1.11
N ASP A 66 4.11 -12.06 -2.29
CA ASP A 66 5.28 -11.33 -2.81
C ASP A 66 4.97 -9.85 -3.03
N VAL A 67 3.80 -9.51 -3.53
CA VAL A 67 3.33 -8.12 -3.69
C VAL A 67 3.09 -7.49 -2.32
N GLY A 68 2.45 -8.20 -1.41
CA GLY A 68 2.20 -7.74 -0.03
C GLY A 68 3.49 -7.41 0.71
N ASP A 69 4.49 -8.30 0.65
CA ASP A 69 5.80 -8.10 1.27
C ASP A 69 6.54 -6.90 0.64
N PHE A 70 6.53 -6.80 -0.69
CA PHE A 70 7.12 -5.69 -1.42
C PHE A 70 6.51 -4.34 -1.01
N MET A 71 5.19 -4.27 -0.94
CA MET A 71 4.46 -3.06 -0.61
C MET A 71 4.62 -2.67 0.86
N GLN A 72 4.50 -3.63 1.78
CA GLN A 72 4.57 -3.39 3.22
C GLN A 72 5.93 -2.83 3.66
N GLN A 73 7.00 -3.26 3.04
CA GLN A 73 8.35 -2.76 3.33
C GLN A 73 8.54 -1.29 2.95
N ARG A 74 7.73 -0.78 2.01
CA ARG A 74 7.93 0.54 1.38
C ARG A 74 6.86 1.55 1.73
N PHE A 75 5.64 1.08 1.98
CA PHE A 75 4.47 1.95 2.05
C PHE A 75 3.59 1.67 3.27
N VAL A 76 2.90 2.73 3.70
CA VAL A 76 1.56 2.61 4.26
C VAL A 76 0.60 2.74 3.08
N ALA A 77 -0.18 1.70 2.81
CA ALA A 77 -1.13 1.66 1.71
C ALA A 77 -2.54 1.98 2.21
N ALA A 78 -3.27 2.78 1.46
CA ALA A 78 -4.67 3.10 1.69
C ALA A 78 -5.48 2.99 0.40
N LYS A 79 -6.79 2.79 0.50
CA LYS A 79 -7.68 2.76 -0.66
C LYS A 79 -8.91 3.60 -0.42
N TYR A 80 -9.34 4.32 -1.45
CA TYR A 80 -10.53 5.17 -1.40
C TYR A 80 -11.39 4.96 -2.64
N ASN A 81 -12.69 4.75 -2.39
CA ASN A 81 -13.68 4.62 -3.45
C ASN A 81 -13.95 5.99 -4.07
N THR A 82 -13.82 6.09 -5.40
CA THR A 82 -14.05 7.34 -6.14
C THR A 82 -15.53 7.78 -6.18
N ASP A 83 -16.45 6.91 -5.78
CA ASP A 83 -17.86 7.28 -5.58
C ASP A 83 -18.13 7.92 -4.22
N LYS A 84 -17.13 7.95 -3.33
CA LYS A 84 -17.19 8.54 -1.99
C LYS A 84 -16.38 9.83 -1.90
N PRO A 85 -16.65 10.70 -0.91
CA PRO A 85 -16.07 12.05 -0.86
C PRO A 85 -14.55 12.11 -0.96
N THR A 86 -13.82 11.35 -0.15
CA THR A 86 -12.34 11.36 -0.16
C THR A 86 -11.78 10.90 -1.50
N GLY A 87 -12.32 9.80 -2.06
CA GLY A 87 -11.88 9.30 -3.36
C GLY A 87 -12.21 10.27 -4.51
N LYS A 88 -13.37 10.91 -4.47
CA LYS A 88 -13.74 11.97 -5.44
C LYS A 88 -12.76 13.13 -5.40
N GLU A 89 -12.42 13.62 -4.22
CA GLU A 89 -11.51 14.75 -4.05
C GLU A 89 -10.10 14.41 -4.55
N LEU A 90 -9.59 13.23 -4.20
CA LEU A 90 -8.28 12.77 -4.67
C LEU A 90 -8.26 12.58 -6.20
N MET A 91 -9.32 12.03 -6.78
CA MET A 91 -9.44 11.87 -8.24
C MET A 91 -9.48 13.22 -8.94
N LYS A 92 -10.25 14.18 -8.42
CA LYS A 92 -10.32 15.54 -8.96
C LYS A 92 -8.97 16.24 -8.93
N ARG A 93 -8.20 16.04 -7.86
CA ARG A 93 -6.92 16.71 -7.65
C ARG A 93 -5.78 16.08 -8.42
N TYR A 94 -5.74 14.76 -8.52
CA TYR A 94 -4.58 14.02 -9.02
C TYR A 94 -4.84 13.14 -10.24
N GLY A 95 -6.07 12.93 -10.62
CA GLY A 95 -6.46 12.03 -11.71
C GLY A 95 -7.19 12.69 -12.86
N SER A 96 -7.58 11.86 -13.82
CA SER A 96 -8.36 12.25 -15.00
C SER A 96 -9.71 11.55 -15.10
N GLY A 97 -10.11 10.84 -14.03
CA GLY A 97 -11.36 10.07 -13.96
C GLY A 97 -11.21 8.58 -14.25
N ALA A 98 -10.11 8.15 -14.83
CA ALA A 98 -9.87 6.73 -15.13
C ALA A 98 -9.36 5.97 -13.89
N ILE A 99 -9.90 4.77 -13.67
CA ILE A 99 -9.55 3.85 -12.56
C ILE A 99 -9.25 2.44 -13.07
N PRO A 100 -8.43 1.64 -12.32
CA PRO A 100 -7.74 2.02 -11.09
C PRO A 100 -6.66 3.07 -11.34
N LEU A 101 -6.46 3.94 -10.36
CA LEU A 101 -5.36 4.91 -10.34
C LEU A 101 -4.61 4.79 -9.02
N TYR A 102 -3.30 4.62 -9.10
CA TYR A 102 -2.43 4.53 -7.93
C TYR A 102 -1.59 5.78 -7.81
N LEU A 103 -1.56 6.34 -6.60
CA LEU A 103 -0.82 7.55 -6.28
C LEU A 103 0.24 7.22 -5.24
N ILE A 104 1.45 7.70 -5.45
CA ILE A 104 2.55 7.54 -4.50
C ILE A 104 2.99 8.92 -4.02
N PHE A 105 2.98 9.11 -2.70
CA PHE A 105 3.36 10.35 -2.03
C PHE A 105 4.53 10.11 -1.07
N ASP A 106 5.31 11.15 -0.85
CA ASP A 106 6.24 11.20 0.28
C ASP A 106 5.52 11.62 1.58
N THR A 107 6.27 11.70 2.67
CA THR A 107 5.72 12.08 3.99
C THR A 107 5.39 13.57 4.10
N GLN A 108 5.87 14.41 3.21
CA GLN A 108 5.49 15.83 3.11
C GLN A 108 4.19 16.05 2.34
N GLY A 109 3.64 14.99 1.73
CA GLY A 109 2.43 15.06 0.92
C GLY A 109 2.68 15.42 -0.54
N GLU A 110 3.93 15.37 -0.99
CA GLU A 110 4.30 15.58 -2.39
C GLU A 110 4.04 14.32 -3.22
N LEU A 111 3.39 14.49 -4.38
CA LEU A 111 3.16 13.40 -5.32
C LEU A 111 4.47 13.01 -6.01
N LEU A 112 4.90 11.78 -5.81
CA LEU A 112 6.10 11.22 -6.46
C LEU A 112 5.79 10.63 -7.83
N GLY A 113 4.61 10.07 -8.02
CA GLY A 113 4.19 9.50 -9.29
C GLY A 113 2.81 8.86 -9.25
N ARG A 114 2.33 8.48 -10.44
CA ARG A 114 1.04 7.83 -10.68
C ARG A 114 1.23 6.58 -11.51
N ILE A 115 0.40 5.57 -11.26
CA ILE A 115 0.29 4.38 -12.10
C ILE A 115 -1.17 4.24 -12.49
N GLN A 116 -1.43 4.25 -13.79
CA GLN A 116 -2.79 4.14 -14.33
C GLN A 116 -3.06 2.72 -14.82
N GLY A 117 -4.19 2.16 -14.40
CA GLY A 117 -4.71 0.91 -14.94
C GLY A 117 -4.17 -0.33 -14.24
N ALA A 118 -4.68 -1.48 -14.69
CA ALA A 118 -4.32 -2.79 -14.18
C ALA A 118 -3.09 -3.35 -14.90
N SER A 119 -2.31 -4.15 -14.19
CA SER A 119 -1.13 -4.82 -14.73
C SER A 119 -0.86 -6.15 -14.00
N ALA A 120 0.00 -6.99 -14.56
CA ALA A 120 0.47 -8.19 -13.91
C ALA A 120 1.32 -7.85 -12.66
N PRO A 121 1.47 -8.79 -11.69
CA PRO A 121 2.20 -8.53 -10.45
C PRO A 121 3.61 -8.00 -10.63
N LYS A 122 4.38 -8.57 -11.54
CA LYS A 122 5.76 -8.15 -11.83
C LYS A 122 5.80 -6.73 -12.38
N GLU A 123 4.97 -6.43 -13.38
CA GLU A 123 4.89 -5.11 -14.00
C GLU A 123 4.45 -4.04 -13.01
N PHE A 124 3.51 -4.38 -12.12
CA PHE A 124 3.08 -3.50 -11.04
C PHE A 124 4.25 -3.13 -10.12
N MET A 125 4.98 -4.13 -9.61
CA MET A 125 6.13 -3.89 -8.72
C MET A 125 7.25 -3.11 -9.42
N GLU A 126 7.53 -3.39 -10.70
CA GLU A 126 8.50 -2.64 -11.50
C GLU A 126 8.10 -1.17 -11.68
N SER A 127 6.82 -0.89 -11.94
CA SER A 127 6.28 0.47 -12.06
C SER A 127 6.41 1.25 -10.76
N VAL A 128 6.10 0.62 -9.63
CA VAL A 128 6.27 1.20 -8.29
C VAL A 128 7.74 1.51 -8.02
N GLN A 129 8.62 0.54 -8.26
CA GLN A 129 10.06 0.70 -8.02
C GLN A 129 10.66 1.82 -8.86
N LYS A 130 10.23 1.96 -10.10
CA LYS A 130 10.66 3.04 -11.00
C LYS A 130 10.31 4.43 -10.45
N ILE A 131 9.14 4.60 -9.86
CA ILE A 131 8.74 5.86 -9.21
C ILE A 131 9.61 6.13 -7.98
N ILE A 132 9.84 5.14 -7.15
CA ILE A 132 10.70 5.26 -5.96
C ILE A 132 12.12 5.67 -6.37
N ASP A 133 12.70 5.00 -7.35
CA ASP A 133 14.05 5.30 -7.84
C ASP A 133 14.16 6.68 -8.48
N GLY A 134 13.12 7.10 -9.19
CA GLY A 134 13.02 8.45 -9.76
C GLY A 134 12.98 9.55 -8.68
N SER A 135 12.33 9.29 -7.55
CA SER A 135 12.23 10.24 -6.45
C SER A 135 13.55 10.47 -5.72
N LYS A 136 14.41 9.45 -5.65
CA LYS A 136 15.74 9.53 -5.00
C LYS A 136 16.76 10.38 -5.78
N ARG A 137 16.47 10.67 -7.05
CA ARG A 137 17.35 11.45 -7.94
C ARG A 137 17.01 12.94 -8.00
N ARG A 138 15.96 13.37 -7.30
CA ARG A 138 15.53 14.76 -7.17
C ARG A 138 16.06 15.33 -5.85
#